data_86507b399f28925c61afea6f6a17d931
#
_entry.id   86507b399f28925c61afea6f6a17d931
#
_cell.length_a   1.000
_cell.length_b   1.000
_cell.length_c   1.000
_cell.angle_alpha   90.00
_cell.angle_beta   90.00
_cell.angle_gamma   90.00
#
_symmetry.space_group_name_H-M   'P 1'
#
loop_
_entity.id
_entity.type
_entity.pdbx_description
1 polymer ?
#
loop_
_entity_poly.entity_id
_entity_poly.type
_entity_poly.pdbx_seq_one_letter_code
_entity_poly.pdbx_strand_id
1 'polypeptide(L)'
;MPTKVRLGLLLALLAIAPAPTPALASDPPSAATLELARWAETRDARMAWWREARFGMFIHWGLYSPAGGFWNGKLYEQHYAEWIQHWAAVPCAEYARQMKPLFVPAPGFADAWADLARDAGMRYAVLTSKHHDGFTLFNSNAPYSLANPITGGTNISPPGRDLAREFADSMRSRGLRAGFYYSLLDWQHPDAYEMALPAYPRVPGPRDHAKYIDYVRTHVDELLSGYGPLSTIWFDYSDGTRNGEAWGATRLLEDLRTTQPAIVVNNRLYEGLENKNGDYGTPEKYVPPTGLPGMDWEVNHTLNESYGFSAHDANWKDTATVVRLLSDIVSKGGNLLLNIGPDAKGRVPEPAAATLRGVGEWMKVNGEAIHGTTASPFQRLAWGRATRKPGVLYLHVWEWPTDGRLVVPMQGQVRSARLLGHDRDAALAAAPSEAEGGRLVVEVPSSPVDPACSIVRLELDGDPLPMPFLIFPSPDGRLMLTPHDATLEGPSIRIERVGVIGDVTHNIGYWLDPAATATWPVGIGAAQGGNYRVEAEIACADAAAGSRMSFEFEGEFEGGRGTLEFTVPATGGWQSYRRVGLGQVELPMGSHRAILRALSKPGEAVVNVRSLTLRKP
;
A
#
# COMPACT_ATOMS: atom_id res chain seq x y z
N MET A 1 73.19 -45.87 -47.13
CA MET A 1 72.53 -44.77 -46.48
C MET A 1 71.02 -45.07 -46.53
N PRO A 2 70.36 -45.42 -45.42
CA PRO A 2 68.95 -45.74 -45.49
C PRO A 2 68.07 -44.55 -44.96
N THR A 3 67.02 -44.33 -45.70
CA THR A 3 65.94 -43.36 -45.47
C THR A 3 65.04 -43.85 -44.37
N LYS A 4 64.80 -43.02 -43.32
CA LYS A 4 63.85 -43.30 -42.24
C LYS A 4 62.45 -42.89 -42.62
N VAL A 5 61.54 -43.83 -42.69
CA VAL A 5 60.09 -43.65 -42.75
C VAL A 5 59.56 -43.37 -41.32
N ARG A 6 58.88 -42.24 -41.11
CA ARG A 6 58.13 -41.94 -39.86
C ARG A 6 56.68 -42.38 -40.05
N LEU A 7 56.30 -43.36 -39.24
CA LEU A 7 54.92 -43.83 -39.09
C LEU A 7 54.20 -42.88 -38.12
N GLY A 8 53.20 -42.12 -38.60
CA GLY A 8 52.35 -41.26 -37.76
C GLY A 8 51.18 -42.07 -37.19
N LEU A 9 51.12 -42.15 -35.87
CA LEU A 9 50.01 -42.77 -35.14
C LEU A 9 48.88 -41.72 -35.00
N LEU A 10 47.74 -41.95 -35.67
CA LEU A 10 46.50 -41.16 -35.43
C LEU A 10 45.78 -41.74 -34.20
N LEU A 11 45.79 -41.03 -33.07
CA LEU A 11 44.93 -41.35 -31.94
C LEU A 11 43.56 -40.74 -32.21
N ALA A 12 42.54 -41.54 -32.44
CA ALA A 12 41.16 -41.18 -32.45
C ALA A 12 40.67 -41.00 -30.99
N LEU A 13 40.47 -39.76 -30.55
CA LEU A 13 39.77 -39.43 -29.30
C LEU A 13 38.27 -39.67 -29.51
N LEU A 14 37.76 -40.80 -28.98
CA LEU A 14 36.33 -40.98 -28.78
C LEU A 14 35.88 -40.04 -27.64
N ALA A 15 35.15 -39.01 -27.97
CA ALA A 15 34.43 -38.20 -26.99
C ALA A 15 33.28 -39.04 -26.41
N ILE A 16 33.45 -39.53 -25.19
CA ILE A 16 32.35 -40.12 -24.40
C ILE A 16 31.46 -38.95 -23.92
N ALA A 17 30.27 -38.83 -24.50
CA ALA A 17 29.25 -37.91 -23.98
C ALA A 17 28.87 -38.36 -22.56
N PRO A 18 28.77 -37.44 -21.58
CA PRO A 18 28.32 -37.83 -20.25
C PRO A 18 26.86 -38.33 -20.33
N ALA A 19 26.61 -39.46 -19.70
CA ALA A 19 25.26 -39.98 -19.57
C ALA A 19 24.36 -38.95 -18.85
N PRO A 20 23.08 -38.80 -19.26
CA PRO A 20 22.17 -37.91 -18.57
C PRO A 20 22.03 -38.37 -17.11
N THR A 21 22.38 -37.50 -16.18
CA THR A 21 22.09 -37.68 -14.75
C THR A 21 20.59 -37.92 -14.59
N PRO A 22 20.15 -38.99 -13.92
CA PRO A 22 18.73 -39.16 -13.64
C PRO A 22 18.26 -37.95 -12.84
N ALA A 23 17.22 -37.29 -13.33
CA ALA A 23 16.54 -36.27 -12.56
C ALA A 23 16.12 -36.90 -11.22
N LEU A 24 16.62 -36.37 -10.11
CA LEU A 24 16.15 -36.73 -8.78
C LEU A 24 14.63 -36.52 -8.81
N ALA A 25 13.87 -37.59 -8.64
CA ALA A 25 12.44 -37.53 -8.45
C ALA A 25 12.23 -36.59 -7.25
N SER A 26 11.58 -35.44 -7.46
CA SER A 26 11.20 -34.56 -6.37
C SER A 26 10.30 -35.36 -5.42
N ASP A 27 10.60 -35.31 -4.13
CA ASP A 27 9.73 -35.92 -3.13
C ASP A 27 8.27 -35.45 -3.36
N PRO A 28 7.31 -36.34 -3.16
CA PRO A 28 5.91 -35.95 -3.30
C PRO A 28 5.63 -34.75 -2.37
N PRO A 29 4.86 -33.75 -2.86
CA PRO A 29 4.56 -32.57 -2.06
C PRO A 29 3.96 -32.97 -0.71
N SER A 30 4.35 -32.28 0.35
CA SER A 30 3.80 -32.53 1.69
C SER A 30 2.28 -32.29 1.69
N ALA A 31 1.57 -32.89 2.64
CA ALA A 31 0.13 -32.65 2.80
C ALA A 31 -0.19 -31.15 2.90
N ALA A 32 0.63 -30.37 3.65
CA ALA A 32 0.52 -28.92 3.73
C ALA A 32 0.70 -28.22 2.37
N THR A 33 1.60 -28.69 1.53
CA THR A 33 1.79 -28.14 0.17
C THR A 33 0.58 -28.39 -0.73
N LEU A 34 -0.04 -29.58 -0.63
CA LEU A 34 -1.26 -29.93 -1.36
C LEU A 34 -2.46 -29.11 -0.90
N GLU A 35 -2.60 -28.87 0.40
CA GLU A 35 -3.65 -28.00 0.96
C GLU A 35 -3.50 -26.54 0.52
N LEU A 36 -2.29 -25.99 0.56
CA LEU A 36 -2.01 -24.63 0.07
C LEU A 36 -2.36 -24.49 -1.43
N ALA A 37 -2.05 -25.51 -2.25
CA ALA A 37 -2.42 -25.54 -3.66
C ALA A 37 -3.94 -25.54 -3.86
N ARG A 38 -4.68 -26.35 -3.08
CA ARG A 38 -6.14 -26.40 -3.10
C ARG A 38 -6.79 -25.05 -2.70
N TRP A 39 -6.21 -24.34 -1.75
CA TRP A 39 -6.71 -23.00 -1.39
C TRP A 39 -6.42 -21.96 -2.45
N ALA A 40 -5.32 -22.10 -3.18
CA ALA A 40 -5.03 -21.25 -4.33
C ALA A 40 -6.08 -21.39 -5.44
N GLU A 41 -6.57 -22.62 -5.72
CA GLU A 41 -7.62 -22.87 -6.71
C GLU A 41 -8.93 -22.15 -6.40
N THR A 42 -9.30 -22.00 -5.12
CA THR A 42 -10.55 -21.35 -4.69
C THR A 42 -10.38 -19.85 -4.42
N ARG A 43 -9.15 -19.30 -4.50
CA ARG A 43 -8.82 -17.94 -4.10
C ARG A 43 -9.60 -16.89 -4.88
N ASP A 44 -9.71 -17.02 -6.18
CA ASP A 44 -10.38 -16.02 -7.01
C ASP A 44 -11.85 -15.88 -6.68
N ALA A 45 -12.54 -16.99 -6.40
CA ALA A 45 -13.94 -16.97 -5.96
C ALA A 45 -14.09 -16.27 -4.59
N ARG A 46 -13.18 -16.55 -3.63
CA ARG A 46 -13.18 -15.89 -2.32
C ARG A 46 -12.93 -14.39 -2.43
N MET A 47 -12.01 -13.99 -3.31
CA MET A 47 -11.57 -12.61 -3.46
C MET A 47 -12.52 -11.75 -4.29
N ALA A 48 -13.48 -12.33 -4.98
CA ALA A 48 -14.37 -11.59 -5.88
C ALA A 48 -15.09 -10.42 -5.19
N TRP A 49 -15.72 -10.67 -4.04
CA TRP A 49 -16.41 -9.64 -3.27
C TRP A 49 -15.45 -8.55 -2.75
N TRP A 50 -14.22 -8.93 -2.38
CA TRP A 50 -13.23 -8.03 -1.81
C TRP A 50 -12.67 -7.08 -2.89
N ARG A 51 -12.43 -7.61 -4.10
CA ARG A 51 -12.07 -6.81 -5.28
C ARG A 51 -13.20 -5.87 -5.70
N GLU A 52 -14.46 -6.30 -5.54
CA GLU A 52 -15.64 -5.45 -5.77
C GLU A 52 -15.73 -4.32 -4.75
N ALA A 53 -15.41 -4.59 -3.49
CA ALA A 53 -15.62 -3.69 -2.36
C ALA A 53 -14.73 -2.43 -2.40
N ARG A 54 -13.45 -2.53 -2.72
CA ARG A 54 -12.45 -1.46 -2.84
C ARG A 54 -12.25 -0.56 -1.62
N PHE A 55 -13.25 -0.36 -0.76
CA PHE A 55 -13.22 0.59 0.36
C PHE A 55 -13.83 -0.01 1.61
N GLY A 56 -13.08 -0.02 2.71
CA GLY A 56 -13.49 -0.55 4.02
C GLY A 56 -13.08 0.35 5.18
N MET A 57 -13.70 0.12 6.36
CA MET A 57 -13.40 0.79 7.61
C MET A 57 -12.53 -0.10 8.50
N PHE A 58 -11.41 0.42 8.98
CA PHE A 58 -10.65 -0.18 10.07
C PHE A 58 -11.04 0.49 11.38
N ILE A 59 -11.11 -0.26 12.47
CA ILE A 59 -11.51 0.29 13.77
C ILE A 59 -10.53 -0.18 14.83
N HIS A 60 -9.69 0.75 15.31
CA HIS A 60 -8.80 0.49 16.44
C HIS A 60 -9.44 0.99 17.73
N TRP A 61 -9.93 0.06 18.54
CA TRP A 61 -10.64 0.35 19.78
C TRP A 61 -10.34 -0.68 20.84
N GLY A 62 -10.01 -0.24 22.06
CA GLY A 62 -9.61 -1.12 23.15
C GLY A 62 -9.24 -0.34 24.42
N LEU A 63 -8.55 -0.99 25.35
CA LEU A 63 -8.14 -0.36 26.62
C LEU A 63 -7.21 0.84 26.47
N TYR A 64 -6.56 1.02 25.34
CA TYR A 64 -5.76 2.20 25.02
C TYR A 64 -6.61 3.45 24.74
N SER A 65 -7.88 3.30 24.38
CA SER A 65 -8.76 4.42 24.04
C SER A 65 -8.99 5.41 25.21
N PRO A 66 -9.18 4.97 26.47
CA PRO A 66 -9.23 5.89 27.60
C PRO A 66 -7.96 6.70 27.84
N ALA A 67 -6.79 6.13 27.53
CA ALA A 67 -5.50 6.80 27.70
C ALA A 67 -5.29 7.93 26.69
N GLY A 68 -5.75 7.75 25.44
CA GLY A 68 -5.69 8.78 24.41
C GLY A 68 -4.28 9.32 24.13
N GLY A 69 -3.23 8.50 24.28
CA GLY A 69 -1.84 8.90 24.14
C GLY A 69 -1.18 9.42 25.42
N PHE A 70 -1.92 9.47 26.54
CA PHE A 70 -1.40 9.94 27.84
C PHE A 70 -1.28 8.80 28.85
N TRP A 71 -0.26 8.89 29.71
CA TRP A 71 -0.14 8.02 30.87
C TRP A 71 0.29 8.83 32.10
N ASN A 72 -0.46 8.75 33.20
CA ASN A 72 -0.24 9.52 34.42
C ASN A 72 0.00 11.04 34.15
N GLY A 73 -0.78 11.63 33.28
CA GLY A 73 -0.69 13.04 32.90
C GLY A 73 0.47 13.40 31.95
N LYS A 74 1.33 12.44 31.60
CA LYS A 74 2.40 12.65 30.62
C LYS A 74 1.93 12.21 29.22
N LEU A 75 2.14 13.09 28.24
CA LEU A 75 1.97 12.78 26.82
C LEU A 75 3.14 11.93 26.32
N TYR A 76 2.82 10.90 25.56
CA TYR A 76 3.77 10.10 24.80
C TYR A 76 3.57 10.42 23.32
N GLU A 77 4.46 11.22 22.77
CA GLU A 77 4.38 11.76 21.39
C GLU A 77 4.74 10.75 20.30
N GLN A 78 4.98 9.50 20.66
CA GLN A 78 5.10 8.42 19.68
C GLN A 78 3.75 8.28 18.98
N HIS A 79 3.78 8.12 17.66
CA HIS A 79 2.64 8.29 16.76
C HIS A 79 1.45 7.35 16.98
N TYR A 80 1.58 6.29 17.78
CA TYR A 80 0.57 5.26 17.96
C TYR A 80 0.05 5.22 19.39
N ALA A 81 -1.12 5.83 19.63
CA ALA A 81 -1.74 5.89 20.96
C ALA A 81 -2.14 4.50 21.49
N GLU A 82 -2.43 3.55 20.61
CA GLU A 82 -2.72 2.15 20.94
C GLU A 82 -1.50 1.40 21.51
N TRP A 83 -0.28 1.95 21.36
CA TRP A 83 0.95 1.43 21.95
C TRP A 83 1.30 2.05 23.30
N ILE A 84 0.39 2.82 23.92
CA ILE A 84 0.65 3.57 25.16
C ILE A 84 1.20 2.69 26.29
N GLN A 85 0.70 1.46 26.45
CA GLN A 85 1.21 0.54 27.46
C GLN A 85 2.70 0.26 27.23
N HIS A 86 3.10 0.11 25.98
CA HIS A 86 4.50 -0.14 25.61
C HIS A 86 5.37 1.10 25.80
N TRP A 87 4.97 2.25 25.26
CA TRP A 87 5.74 3.50 25.33
C TRP A 87 5.94 3.99 26.77
N ALA A 88 4.94 3.82 27.60
CA ALA A 88 5.00 4.18 29.02
C ALA A 88 5.59 3.08 29.89
N ALA A 89 5.95 1.94 29.33
CA ALA A 89 6.47 0.76 30.02
C ALA A 89 5.61 0.33 31.22
N VAL A 90 4.27 0.28 31.03
CA VAL A 90 3.33 0.03 32.10
C VAL A 90 3.17 -1.48 32.36
N PRO A 91 3.37 -1.95 33.61
CA PRO A 91 3.10 -3.34 33.95
C PRO A 91 1.65 -3.73 33.64
N CYS A 92 1.47 -4.95 33.13
CA CYS A 92 0.17 -5.44 32.67
C CYS A 92 -0.97 -5.30 33.68
N ALA A 93 -0.71 -5.70 34.95
CA ALA A 93 -1.70 -5.60 36.02
C ALA A 93 -2.08 -4.14 36.33
N GLU A 94 -1.11 -3.22 36.25
CA GLU A 94 -1.36 -1.79 36.47
C GLU A 94 -2.17 -1.19 35.32
N TYR A 95 -1.78 -1.50 34.08
CA TYR A 95 -2.51 -1.06 32.90
C TYR A 95 -3.97 -1.50 32.93
N ALA A 96 -4.22 -2.79 33.15
CA ALA A 96 -5.57 -3.32 33.27
C ALA A 96 -6.37 -2.68 34.42
N ARG A 97 -5.75 -2.52 35.60
CA ARG A 97 -6.38 -1.90 36.78
C ARG A 97 -6.80 -0.45 36.55
N GLN A 98 -5.97 0.33 35.83
CA GLN A 98 -6.27 1.74 35.57
C GLN A 98 -7.23 1.92 34.39
N MET A 99 -7.08 1.18 33.31
CA MET A 99 -7.81 1.44 32.06
C MET A 99 -9.20 0.78 32.01
N LYS A 100 -9.39 -0.43 32.58
CA LYS A 100 -10.69 -1.10 32.56
C LYS A 100 -11.85 -0.27 33.13
N PRO A 101 -11.73 0.40 34.28
CA PRO A 101 -12.80 1.23 34.82
C PRO A 101 -13.15 2.45 33.95
N LEU A 102 -12.23 2.89 33.10
CA LEU A 102 -12.38 4.05 32.22
C LEU A 102 -12.92 3.67 30.83
N PHE A 103 -12.84 2.38 30.47
CA PHE A 103 -13.37 1.87 29.22
C PHE A 103 -14.87 1.57 29.37
N VAL A 104 -15.70 2.53 28.99
CA VAL A 104 -17.15 2.49 29.22
C VAL A 104 -17.90 2.65 27.88
N PRO A 105 -18.05 1.54 27.12
CA PRO A 105 -18.75 1.57 25.83
C PRO A 105 -20.20 2.08 25.95
N ALA A 106 -20.51 3.13 25.20
CA ALA A 106 -21.87 3.66 25.14
C ALA A 106 -22.82 2.66 24.44
N PRO A 107 -24.12 2.62 24.78
CA PRO A 107 -25.09 1.91 23.97
C PRO A 107 -25.13 2.46 22.54
N GLY A 108 -25.27 1.57 21.53
CA GLY A 108 -25.44 1.96 20.14
C GLY A 108 -24.14 2.43 19.44
N PHE A 109 -22.96 2.27 20.06
CA PHE A 109 -21.70 2.64 19.45
C PHE A 109 -21.49 1.96 18.10
N ALA A 110 -21.80 0.65 18.03
CA ALA A 110 -21.62 -0.16 16.84
C ALA A 110 -22.57 0.26 15.70
N ASP A 111 -23.78 0.68 16.05
CA ASP A 111 -24.75 1.22 15.09
C ASP A 111 -24.24 2.52 14.47
N ALA A 112 -23.69 3.41 15.29
CA ALA A 112 -23.12 4.66 14.80
C ALA A 112 -21.92 4.43 13.85
N TRP A 113 -21.08 3.45 14.13
CA TRP A 113 -19.97 3.08 13.24
C TRP A 113 -20.47 2.48 11.92
N ALA A 114 -21.47 1.61 12.00
CA ALA A 114 -22.02 0.95 10.81
C ALA A 114 -22.76 1.96 9.89
N ASP A 115 -23.50 2.90 10.48
CA ASP A 115 -24.13 3.98 9.72
C ASP A 115 -23.07 4.87 9.06
N LEU A 116 -22.04 5.28 9.80
CA LEU A 116 -20.95 6.11 9.26
C LEU A 116 -20.20 5.38 8.13
N ALA A 117 -19.91 4.08 8.28
CA ALA A 117 -19.24 3.30 7.24
C ALA A 117 -20.10 3.16 5.97
N ARG A 118 -21.39 2.83 6.11
CA ARG A 118 -22.34 2.75 5.01
C ARG A 118 -22.45 4.09 4.28
N ASP A 119 -22.64 5.17 5.04
CA ASP A 119 -22.86 6.51 4.50
C ASP A 119 -21.59 7.08 3.84
N ALA A 120 -20.39 6.66 4.28
CA ALA A 120 -19.13 6.93 3.61
C ALA A 120 -18.91 6.12 2.31
N GLY A 121 -19.81 5.17 1.99
CA GLY A 121 -19.70 4.30 0.81
C GLY A 121 -18.81 3.07 1.02
N MET A 122 -18.44 2.74 2.24
CA MET A 122 -17.66 1.53 2.55
C MET A 122 -18.51 0.27 2.41
N ARG A 123 -17.87 -0.89 2.20
CA ARG A 123 -18.53 -2.18 1.96
C ARG A 123 -18.23 -3.21 3.04
N TYR A 124 -17.21 -3.00 3.84
CA TYR A 124 -16.81 -3.89 4.94
C TYR A 124 -16.15 -3.07 6.04
N ALA A 125 -16.08 -3.68 7.22
CA ALA A 125 -15.34 -3.12 8.35
C ALA A 125 -14.57 -4.21 9.08
N VAL A 126 -13.43 -3.85 9.66
CA VAL A 126 -12.55 -4.73 10.44
C VAL A 126 -12.32 -4.10 11.80
N LEU A 127 -12.71 -4.82 12.87
CA LEU A 127 -12.54 -4.38 14.26
C LEU A 127 -11.33 -5.07 14.89
N THR A 128 -10.51 -4.34 15.65
CA THR A 128 -9.48 -4.94 16.52
C THR A 128 -10.13 -5.77 17.62
N SER A 129 -10.39 -7.05 17.34
CA SER A 129 -11.00 -7.95 18.33
C SER A 129 -10.09 -8.20 19.53
N LYS A 130 -8.76 -8.25 19.29
CA LYS A 130 -7.68 -8.24 20.29
C LYS A 130 -6.47 -7.51 19.71
N HIS A 131 -6.00 -6.45 20.37
CA HIS A 131 -4.76 -5.75 20.04
C HIS A 131 -3.57 -6.29 20.85
N HIS A 132 -2.38 -5.70 20.71
CA HIS A 132 -1.13 -6.13 21.36
C HIS A 132 -1.23 -6.14 22.90
N ASP A 133 -2.08 -5.31 23.49
CA ASP A 133 -2.31 -5.24 24.94
C ASP A 133 -3.06 -6.46 25.50
N GLY A 134 -3.46 -7.41 24.65
CA GLY A 134 -4.10 -8.66 25.03
C GLY A 134 -5.56 -8.54 25.44
N PHE A 135 -6.15 -7.32 25.39
CA PHE A 135 -7.56 -7.13 25.73
C PHE A 135 -8.47 -7.59 24.59
N THR A 136 -9.38 -8.54 24.91
CA THR A 136 -10.36 -9.04 23.95
C THR A 136 -11.68 -8.26 24.05
N LEU A 137 -12.23 -7.84 22.89
CA LEU A 137 -13.56 -7.23 22.79
C LEU A 137 -14.67 -8.28 22.69
N PHE A 138 -14.32 -9.56 22.70
CA PHE A 138 -15.20 -10.72 22.67
C PHE A 138 -15.08 -11.55 23.95
N ASN A 139 -16.11 -12.28 24.26
CA ASN A 139 -16.09 -13.22 25.38
C ASN A 139 -15.27 -14.45 25.00
N SER A 140 -14.23 -14.77 25.77
CA SER A 140 -13.35 -15.90 25.54
C SER A 140 -13.28 -16.81 26.75
N ASN A 141 -13.19 -18.12 26.53
CA ASN A 141 -12.92 -19.14 27.52
C ASN A 141 -11.42 -19.50 27.62
N ALA A 142 -10.58 -18.89 26.78
CA ALA A 142 -9.15 -19.14 26.79
C ALA A 142 -8.53 -18.69 28.13
N PRO A 143 -7.67 -19.50 28.75
CA PRO A 143 -6.93 -19.10 29.95
C PRO A 143 -6.10 -17.84 29.66
N TYR A 144 -5.96 -16.96 30.67
CA TYR A 144 -5.21 -15.69 30.59
C TYR A 144 -5.81 -14.62 29.67
N SER A 145 -6.95 -14.85 29.02
CA SER A 145 -7.63 -13.79 28.28
C SER A 145 -7.98 -12.63 29.23
N LEU A 146 -7.58 -11.41 28.88
CA LEU A 146 -7.77 -10.24 29.74
C LEU A 146 -9.25 -9.90 29.96
N ALA A 147 -10.13 -10.31 29.08
CA ALA A 147 -11.58 -10.18 29.24
C ALA A 147 -12.21 -11.40 29.95
N ASN A 148 -11.49 -12.52 30.13
CA ASN A 148 -12.03 -13.74 30.68
C ASN A 148 -12.39 -13.59 32.18
N PRO A 149 -13.66 -13.79 32.59
CA PRO A 149 -14.08 -13.64 33.99
C PRO A 149 -13.50 -14.70 34.91
N ILE A 150 -13.10 -15.88 34.40
CA ILE A 150 -12.61 -17.01 35.18
C ILE A 150 -11.20 -16.77 35.72
N THR A 151 -10.36 -16.07 34.98
CA THR A 151 -8.96 -15.83 35.35
C THR A 151 -8.73 -14.48 36.03
N GLY A 152 -9.78 -13.86 36.58
CA GLY A 152 -9.70 -12.54 37.21
C GLY A 152 -9.69 -11.37 36.24
N GLY A 153 -9.83 -11.63 34.94
CA GLY A 153 -10.18 -10.62 33.95
C GLY A 153 -11.61 -10.16 34.24
N THR A 154 -11.78 -8.92 34.69
CA THR A 154 -13.13 -8.38 34.87
C THR A 154 -13.80 -8.22 33.51
N ASN A 155 -15.05 -8.63 33.43
CA ASN A 155 -15.91 -8.45 32.28
C ASN A 155 -15.80 -7.04 31.69
N ILE A 156 -16.00 -6.95 30.39
CA ILE A 156 -16.24 -5.70 29.69
C ILE A 156 -17.38 -4.96 30.39
N SER A 157 -17.25 -3.69 30.64
CA SER A 157 -18.30 -2.89 31.27
C SER A 157 -19.32 -2.42 30.22
N PRO A 158 -20.63 -2.60 30.43
CA PRO A 158 -21.27 -3.34 31.53
C PRO A 158 -21.10 -4.85 31.37
N PRO A 159 -21.15 -5.62 32.51
CA PRO A 159 -21.05 -7.08 32.47
C PRO A 159 -22.09 -7.72 31.56
N GLY A 160 -21.67 -8.75 30.82
CA GLY A 160 -22.54 -9.51 29.92
C GLY A 160 -22.67 -8.97 28.50
N ARG A 161 -22.09 -7.81 28.18
CA ARG A 161 -21.98 -7.34 26.78
C ARG A 161 -20.85 -8.05 26.04
N ASP A 162 -21.09 -8.32 24.75
CA ASP A 162 -20.09 -8.80 23.81
C ASP A 162 -19.95 -7.76 22.70
N LEU A 163 -18.90 -6.95 22.79
CA LEU A 163 -18.71 -5.80 21.91
C LEU A 163 -18.40 -6.21 20.46
N ALA A 164 -17.72 -7.33 20.29
CA ALA A 164 -17.46 -7.89 18.97
C ALA A 164 -18.76 -8.37 18.31
N ARG A 165 -19.69 -8.93 19.09
CA ARG A 165 -21.02 -9.31 18.60
C ARG A 165 -21.84 -8.10 18.21
N GLU A 166 -21.91 -7.08 19.08
CA GLU A 166 -22.61 -5.83 18.77
C GLU A 166 -22.10 -5.23 17.45
N PHE A 167 -20.76 -5.19 17.27
CA PHE A 167 -20.16 -4.74 16.02
C PHE A 167 -20.58 -5.59 14.82
N ALA A 168 -20.41 -6.91 14.89
CA ALA A 168 -20.68 -7.80 13.77
C ALA A 168 -22.16 -7.77 13.34
N ASP A 169 -23.08 -7.72 14.30
CA ASP A 169 -24.52 -7.66 14.06
C ASP A 169 -24.92 -6.30 13.46
N SER A 170 -24.38 -5.19 13.97
CA SER A 170 -24.63 -3.84 13.44
C SER A 170 -24.14 -3.67 12.02
N MET A 171 -22.95 -4.20 11.69
CA MET A 171 -22.43 -4.16 10.31
C MET A 171 -23.36 -4.93 9.36
N ARG A 172 -23.70 -6.18 9.71
CA ARG A 172 -24.57 -7.01 8.87
C ARG A 172 -25.97 -6.44 8.69
N SER A 173 -26.56 -5.86 9.73
CA SER A 173 -27.90 -5.25 9.64
C SER A 173 -27.96 -4.08 8.64
N ARG A 174 -26.80 -3.50 8.30
CA ARG A 174 -26.67 -2.41 7.33
C ARG A 174 -26.09 -2.85 5.98
N GLY A 175 -26.01 -4.18 5.76
CA GLY A 175 -25.50 -4.77 4.52
C GLY A 175 -23.97 -4.66 4.37
N LEU A 176 -23.25 -4.35 5.44
CA LEU A 176 -21.80 -4.32 5.47
C LEU A 176 -21.24 -5.69 5.87
N ARG A 177 -20.08 -6.06 5.37
CA ARG A 177 -19.37 -7.26 5.79
C ARG A 177 -18.53 -6.97 7.03
N ALA A 178 -18.62 -7.84 8.03
CA ALA A 178 -17.83 -7.74 9.26
C ALA A 178 -16.60 -8.65 9.19
N GLY A 179 -15.47 -8.15 9.64
CA GLY A 179 -14.23 -8.88 9.81
C GLY A 179 -13.56 -8.49 11.12
N PHE A 180 -12.58 -9.28 11.55
CA PHE A 180 -11.83 -9.04 12.76
C PHE A 180 -10.33 -8.96 12.48
N TYR A 181 -9.67 -7.98 13.10
CA TYR A 181 -8.24 -7.96 13.28
C TYR A 181 -7.90 -8.75 14.55
N TYR A 182 -6.82 -9.51 14.49
CA TYR A 182 -6.28 -10.25 15.61
C TYR A 182 -4.75 -10.10 15.68
N SER A 183 -4.25 -9.53 16.78
CA SER A 183 -2.82 -9.45 17.02
C SER A 183 -2.23 -10.80 17.42
N LEU A 184 -1.19 -11.24 16.70
CA LEU A 184 -0.37 -12.40 17.09
C LEU A 184 0.55 -12.06 18.28
N LEU A 185 0.79 -10.78 18.50
CA LEU A 185 1.51 -10.30 19.68
C LEU A 185 0.55 -10.16 20.86
N ASP A 186 1.04 -10.45 22.08
CA ASP A 186 0.27 -10.31 23.31
C ASP A 186 1.19 -9.92 24.46
N TRP A 187 0.95 -8.75 25.01
CA TRP A 187 1.76 -8.24 26.12
C TRP A 187 1.31 -8.78 27.49
N GLN A 188 0.14 -9.40 27.56
CA GLN A 188 -0.44 -9.95 28.79
C GLN A 188 -0.11 -11.43 29.01
N HIS A 189 -0.14 -12.24 27.95
CA HIS A 189 -0.03 -13.67 28.08
C HIS A 189 1.37 -14.08 28.56
N PRO A 190 1.50 -14.89 29.65
CA PRO A 190 2.79 -15.22 30.24
C PRO A 190 3.72 -15.99 29.29
N ASP A 191 3.17 -16.80 28.41
CA ASP A 191 3.91 -17.64 27.46
C ASP A 191 4.06 -17.02 26.06
N ALA A 192 3.58 -15.78 25.86
CA ALA A 192 3.76 -15.08 24.59
C ALA A 192 5.22 -14.73 24.33
N TYR A 193 5.58 -14.57 23.07
CA TYR A 193 6.92 -14.15 22.67
C TYR A 193 7.31 -12.79 23.26
N GLU A 194 8.58 -12.64 23.64
CA GLU A 194 9.13 -11.34 24.05
C GLU A 194 9.33 -10.45 22.83
N MET A 195 9.02 -9.17 23.01
CA MET A 195 9.48 -8.16 22.05
C MET A 195 10.96 -7.87 22.27
N ALA A 196 11.69 -7.58 21.19
CA ALA A 196 13.07 -7.14 21.22
C ALA A 196 13.26 -5.74 21.87
N LEU A 197 12.19 -4.98 22.08
CA LEU A 197 12.20 -3.66 22.73
C LEU A 197 12.08 -3.82 24.24
N PRO A 198 12.60 -2.86 25.05
CA PRO A 198 12.51 -2.92 26.50
C PRO A 198 11.03 -2.99 26.91
N ALA A 199 10.55 -4.21 27.03
CA ALA A 199 9.21 -4.47 27.51
C ALA A 199 9.14 -4.21 29.01
N TYR A 200 8.03 -3.70 29.47
CA TYR A 200 7.62 -3.67 30.86
C TYR A 200 7.87 -5.01 31.54
N PRO A 201 8.06 -5.02 32.86
CA PRO A 201 8.36 -6.24 33.60
C PRO A 201 7.27 -7.30 33.37
N ARG A 202 7.65 -8.40 32.73
CA ARG A 202 6.84 -9.62 32.61
C ARG A 202 7.21 -10.58 33.74
N VAL A 203 6.37 -11.55 33.98
CA VAL A 203 6.64 -12.62 34.95
C VAL A 203 7.91 -13.35 34.51
N PRO A 204 8.97 -13.41 35.36
CA PRO A 204 10.18 -14.14 35.03
C PRO A 204 9.91 -15.64 34.95
N GLY A 205 10.53 -16.33 34.01
CA GLY A 205 10.47 -17.79 33.91
C GLY A 205 10.56 -18.29 32.47
N PRO A 206 10.74 -19.58 32.28
CA PRO A 206 10.68 -20.20 30.97
C PRO A 206 9.27 -20.08 30.40
N ARG A 207 9.19 -19.82 29.09
CA ARG A 207 7.93 -19.67 28.34
C ARG A 207 7.61 -20.93 27.59
N ASP A 208 6.32 -21.30 27.61
CA ASP A 208 5.79 -22.40 26.81
C ASP A 208 5.01 -21.85 25.62
N HIS A 209 5.73 -21.59 24.52
CA HIS A 209 5.11 -21.03 23.32
C HIS A 209 4.02 -21.92 22.72
N ALA A 210 4.03 -23.23 22.96
CA ALA A 210 2.95 -24.13 22.54
C ALA A 210 1.62 -23.75 23.20
N LYS A 211 1.63 -23.42 24.49
CA LYS A 211 0.43 -22.91 25.18
C LYS A 211 -0.06 -21.60 24.61
N TYR A 212 0.87 -20.73 24.21
CA TYR A 212 0.50 -19.48 23.56
C TYR A 212 -0.15 -19.71 22.19
N ILE A 213 0.38 -20.64 21.39
CA ILE A 213 -0.22 -20.99 20.11
C ILE A 213 -1.62 -21.59 20.29
N ASP A 214 -1.82 -22.46 21.29
CA ASP A 214 -3.14 -23.01 21.62
C ASP A 214 -4.13 -21.91 22.08
N TYR A 215 -3.65 -20.91 22.83
CA TYR A 215 -4.42 -19.72 23.18
C TYR A 215 -4.85 -18.91 21.95
N VAL A 216 -3.93 -18.65 21.02
CA VAL A 216 -4.22 -17.95 19.75
C VAL A 216 -5.27 -18.73 18.95
N ARG A 217 -5.12 -20.06 18.82
CA ARG A 217 -6.08 -20.90 18.11
C ARG A 217 -7.45 -20.89 18.77
N THR A 218 -7.52 -21.00 20.09
CA THR A 218 -8.79 -20.93 20.83
C THR A 218 -9.53 -19.64 20.53
N HIS A 219 -8.85 -18.48 20.56
CA HIS A 219 -9.45 -17.20 20.23
C HIS A 219 -9.94 -17.14 18.76
N VAL A 220 -9.14 -17.64 17.83
CA VAL A 220 -9.52 -17.65 16.41
C VAL A 220 -10.74 -18.55 16.19
N ASP A 221 -10.77 -19.74 16.81
CA ASP A 221 -11.91 -20.66 16.72
C ASP A 221 -13.18 -20.05 17.33
N GLU A 222 -13.08 -19.35 18.46
CA GLU A 222 -14.19 -18.63 19.08
C GLU A 222 -14.74 -17.52 18.17
N LEU A 223 -13.84 -16.76 17.52
CA LEU A 223 -14.24 -15.74 16.54
C LEU A 223 -14.93 -16.34 15.32
N LEU A 224 -14.39 -17.42 14.77
CA LEU A 224 -14.95 -18.09 13.58
C LEU A 224 -16.31 -18.74 13.84
N SER A 225 -16.50 -19.35 15.00
CA SER A 225 -17.72 -20.09 15.33
C SER A 225 -18.80 -19.22 15.98
N GLY A 226 -18.38 -18.17 16.70
CA GLY A 226 -19.26 -17.40 17.57
C GLY A 226 -19.97 -16.22 16.91
N TYR A 227 -19.45 -15.65 15.82
CA TYR A 227 -19.86 -14.32 15.32
C TYR A 227 -20.52 -14.32 13.94
N GLY A 228 -20.97 -15.49 13.48
CA GLY A 228 -21.60 -15.67 12.17
C GLY A 228 -20.60 -15.56 11.01
N PRO A 229 -21.07 -15.35 9.77
CA PRO A 229 -20.18 -15.24 8.63
C PRO A 229 -19.24 -14.04 8.73
N LEU A 230 -17.94 -14.30 8.74
CA LEU A 230 -16.90 -13.29 8.72
C LEU A 230 -16.38 -13.09 7.29
N SER A 231 -16.13 -11.85 6.94
CA SER A 231 -15.56 -11.50 5.65
C SER A 231 -14.05 -11.70 5.61
N THR A 232 -13.39 -11.32 6.70
CA THR A 232 -11.93 -11.40 6.82
C THR A 232 -11.50 -11.65 8.26
N ILE A 233 -10.37 -12.35 8.43
CA ILE A 233 -9.48 -12.27 9.58
C ILE A 233 -8.21 -11.54 9.12
N TRP A 234 -7.86 -10.51 9.86
CA TRP A 234 -6.72 -9.65 9.63
C TRP A 234 -5.68 -9.88 10.73
N PHE A 235 -4.71 -10.77 10.50
CA PHE A 235 -3.63 -11.02 11.45
C PHE A 235 -2.63 -9.87 11.45
N ASP A 236 -1.95 -9.68 12.56
CA ASP A 236 -0.92 -8.67 12.68
C ASP A 236 0.28 -9.14 13.50
N TYR A 237 1.44 -8.61 13.11
CA TYR A 237 2.72 -8.76 13.75
C TYR A 237 3.43 -10.09 13.51
N SER A 238 4.14 -10.17 12.38
CA SER A 238 5.19 -11.15 12.15
C SER A 238 6.52 -10.43 11.91
N ASP A 239 7.63 -11.04 12.32
CA ASP A 239 8.98 -10.54 12.10
C ASP A 239 9.94 -11.67 11.71
N GLY A 240 11.22 -11.35 11.42
CA GLY A 240 12.19 -12.32 10.92
C GLY A 240 12.39 -13.57 11.77
N THR A 241 11.99 -13.53 13.05
CA THR A 241 12.12 -14.68 13.98
C THR A 241 10.79 -15.32 14.32
N ARG A 242 9.68 -14.60 14.17
CA ARG A 242 8.32 -15.00 14.55
C ARG A 242 7.39 -14.82 13.37
N ASN A 243 7.41 -15.77 12.48
CA ASN A 243 6.56 -15.81 11.30
C ASN A 243 6.26 -17.25 10.88
N GLY A 244 5.21 -17.42 10.09
CA GLY A 244 4.84 -18.71 9.55
C GLY A 244 4.57 -19.75 10.65
N GLU A 245 5.33 -20.84 10.64
CA GLU A 245 5.11 -21.95 11.59
C GLU A 245 5.44 -21.60 13.04
N ALA A 246 6.16 -20.52 13.32
CA ALA A 246 6.30 -20.03 14.70
C ALA A 246 4.94 -19.58 15.30
N TRP A 247 3.97 -19.26 14.45
CA TRP A 247 2.58 -18.99 14.81
C TRP A 247 1.64 -20.18 14.60
N GLY A 248 2.12 -21.32 14.11
CA GLY A 248 1.31 -22.44 13.67
C GLY A 248 0.43 -22.07 12.45
N ALA A 249 0.97 -21.27 11.52
CA ALA A 249 0.21 -20.63 10.46
C ALA A 249 -0.51 -21.61 9.55
N THR A 250 0.11 -22.74 9.18
CA THR A 250 -0.54 -23.79 8.37
C THR A 250 -1.83 -24.27 9.04
N ARG A 251 -1.76 -24.58 10.32
CA ARG A 251 -2.93 -25.07 11.06
C ARG A 251 -3.99 -24.01 11.25
N LEU A 252 -3.60 -22.76 11.52
CA LEU A 252 -4.55 -21.64 11.59
C LEU A 252 -5.29 -21.43 10.27
N LEU A 253 -4.60 -21.51 9.13
CA LEU A 253 -5.22 -21.39 7.81
C LEU A 253 -6.16 -22.57 7.51
N GLU A 254 -5.81 -23.80 7.90
CA GLU A 254 -6.69 -24.98 7.80
C GLU A 254 -7.98 -24.78 8.59
N ASP A 255 -7.88 -24.39 9.86
CA ASP A 255 -9.03 -24.17 10.74
C ASP A 255 -9.94 -23.08 10.16
N LEU A 256 -9.37 -21.96 9.68
CA LEU A 256 -10.08 -20.88 8.99
C LEU A 256 -10.85 -21.38 7.75
N ARG A 257 -10.18 -22.11 6.87
CA ARG A 257 -10.77 -22.59 5.61
C ARG A 257 -11.80 -23.70 5.80
N THR A 258 -11.62 -24.50 6.86
CA THR A 258 -12.59 -25.55 7.21
C THR A 258 -13.85 -24.96 7.81
N THR A 259 -13.72 -23.99 8.70
CA THR A 259 -14.85 -23.38 9.41
C THR A 259 -15.60 -22.38 8.54
N GLN A 260 -14.88 -21.52 7.82
CA GLN A 260 -15.45 -20.50 6.94
C GLN A 260 -14.70 -20.45 5.58
N PRO A 261 -15.04 -21.31 4.61
CA PRO A 261 -14.30 -21.43 3.33
C PRO A 261 -14.22 -20.15 2.50
N ALA A 262 -15.16 -19.23 2.69
CA ALA A 262 -15.22 -17.95 1.97
C ALA A 262 -14.46 -16.80 2.66
N ILE A 263 -13.88 -17.03 3.85
CA ILE A 263 -13.16 -15.99 4.59
C ILE A 263 -11.87 -15.58 3.86
N VAL A 264 -11.59 -14.29 3.85
CA VAL A 264 -10.36 -13.73 3.25
C VAL A 264 -9.34 -13.47 4.36
N VAL A 265 -8.07 -13.73 4.11
CA VAL A 265 -6.99 -13.60 5.09
C VAL A 265 -5.85 -12.79 4.51
N ASN A 266 -5.36 -11.81 5.27
CA ASN A 266 -4.17 -11.06 4.88
C ASN A 266 -2.88 -11.90 4.98
N ASN A 267 -1.77 -11.34 4.51
CA ASN A 267 -0.50 -12.06 4.47
C ASN A 267 0.36 -11.96 5.75
N ARG A 268 -0.13 -11.34 6.83
CA ARG A 268 0.68 -11.05 8.04
C ARG A 268 0.88 -12.21 9.02
N LEU A 269 0.44 -13.41 8.70
CA LEU A 269 0.94 -14.63 9.35
C LEU A 269 2.41 -14.91 9.01
N TYR A 270 2.90 -14.31 7.94
CA TYR A 270 4.28 -14.42 7.46
C TYR A 270 4.89 -13.02 7.33
N GLU A 271 6.20 -12.92 7.43
CA GLU A 271 6.91 -11.67 7.24
C GLU A 271 7.03 -11.28 5.76
N GLY A 272 7.11 -9.99 5.51
CA GLY A 272 7.37 -9.39 4.20
C GLY A 272 6.11 -9.00 3.44
N LEU A 273 6.15 -7.78 2.91
CA LEU A 273 5.03 -7.19 2.17
C LEU A 273 4.62 -8.02 0.94
N GLU A 274 5.58 -8.62 0.27
CA GLU A 274 5.37 -9.34 -0.99
C GLU A 274 5.24 -10.86 -0.81
N ASN A 275 5.17 -11.36 0.44
CA ASN A 275 4.89 -12.77 0.66
C ASN A 275 3.48 -13.11 0.17
N LYS A 276 3.33 -14.29 -0.45
CA LYS A 276 2.08 -14.75 -1.08
C LYS A 276 1.32 -15.79 -0.25
N ASN A 277 1.59 -15.84 1.06
CA ASN A 277 1.01 -16.85 1.96
C ASN A 277 -0.32 -16.41 2.60
N GLY A 278 -1.00 -15.44 2.01
CA GLY A 278 -2.35 -15.01 2.34
C GLY A 278 -3.14 -14.79 1.06
N ASP A 279 -4.32 -14.22 1.20
CA ASP A 279 -5.12 -13.85 0.05
C ASP A 279 -4.69 -12.48 -0.53
N TYR A 280 -4.15 -11.57 0.29
CA TYR A 280 -3.71 -10.25 -0.13
C TYR A 280 -2.60 -9.68 0.76
N GLY A 281 -1.76 -8.81 0.19
CA GLY A 281 -0.72 -8.08 0.90
C GLY A 281 -1.24 -6.80 1.56
N THR A 282 -0.55 -6.34 2.61
CA THR A 282 -1.00 -5.20 3.43
C THR A 282 0.09 -4.14 3.62
N PRO A 283 0.38 -3.30 2.61
CA PRO A 283 1.20 -2.11 2.82
C PRO A 283 0.53 -1.18 3.84
N GLU A 284 1.31 -0.67 4.79
CA GLU A 284 0.80 0.14 5.89
C GLU A 284 1.18 1.61 5.74
N LYS A 285 0.16 2.50 5.71
CA LYS A 285 0.30 3.96 5.50
C LYS A 285 1.18 4.30 4.28
N TYR A 286 1.25 3.38 3.33
CA TYR A 286 2.11 3.45 2.16
C TYR A 286 1.38 2.92 0.93
N VAL A 287 1.30 3.73 -0.12
CA VAL A 287 0.75 3.32 -1.42
C VAL A 287 1.90 2.94 -2.35
N PRO A 288 2.04 1.65 -2.72
CA PRO A 288 3.07 1.27 -3.67
C PRO A 288 2.92 2.06 -4.99
N PRO A 289 4.00 2.65 -5.53
CA PRO A 289 3.91 3.52 -6.71
C PRO A 289 3.26 2.87 -7.94
N THR A 290 3.51 1.59 -8.14
CA THR A 290 2.95 0.80 -9.25
C THR A 290 1.96 -0.27 -8.80
N GLY A 291 1.45 -0.19 -7.55
CA GLY A 291 0.74 -1.28 -6.92
C GLY A 291 1.68 -2.44 -6.55
N LEU A 292 1.11 -3.63 -6.28
CA LEU A 292 1.86 -4.88 -6.10
C LEU A 292 1.56 -5.82 -7.27
N PRO A 293 2.39 -5.88 -8.30
CA PRO A 293 2.14 -6.70 -9.49
C PRO A 293 1.97 -8.18 -9.16
N GLY A 294 0.88 -8.78 -9.67
CA GLY A 294 0.58 -10.21 -9.46
C GLY A 294 0.07 -10.55 -8.05
N MET A 295 -0.31 -9.56 -7.25
CA MET A 295 -0.86 -9.73 -5.92
C MET A 295 -2.05 -8.78 -5.70
N ASP A 296 -3.12 -9.27 -5.06
CA ASP A 296 -4.14 -8.39 -4.46
C ASP A 296 -3.55 -7.71 -3.21
N TRP A 297 -3.93 -6.47 -2.94
CA TRP A 297 -3.36 -5.72 -1.81
C TRP A 297 -4.32 -4.68 -1.26
N GLU A 298 -4.16 -4.37 0.02
CA GLU A 298 -4.98 -3.45 0.78
C GLU A 298 -4.09 -2.52 1.60
N VAL A 299 -4.22 -1.21 1.40
CA VAL A 299 -3.54 -0.24 2.27
C VAL A 299 -4.41 0.01 3.49
N ASN A 300 -3.86 -0.25 4.67
CA ASN A 300 -4.41 0.28 5.90
C ASN A 300 -3.83 1.68 6.16
N HIS A 301 -4.70 2.66 6.32
CA HIS A 301 -4.31 4.06 6.51
C HIS A 301 -5.16 4.73 7.59
N THR A 302 -4.64 5.80 8.19
CA THR A 302 -5.29 6.55 9.27
C THR A 302 -5.84 7.89 8.79
N LEU A 303 -6.85 8.41 9.48
CA LEU A 303 -7.37 9.77 9.24
C LEU A 303 -6.51 10.87 9.87
N ASN A 304 -5.79 10.53 10.96
CA ASN A 304 -4.75 11.35 11.59
C ASN A 304 -3.43 10.56 11.61
N GLU A 305 -2.55 10.75 12.59
CA GLU A 305 -1.28 10.01 12.67
C GLU A 305 -1.39 8.70 13.48
N SER A 306 -2.42 8.52 14.30
CA SER A 306 -2.62 7.37 15.19
C SER A 306 -3.70 6.42 14.66
N TYR A 307 -3.57 5.12 14.93
CA TYR A 307 -4.68 4.16 14.74
C TYR A 307 -5.67 4.23 15.91
N GLY A 308 -5.20 4.10 17.14
CA GLY A 308 -6.01 4.29 18.33
C GLY A 308 -6.39 5.75 18.56
N PHE A 309 -7.39 5.98 19.40
CA PHE A 309 -7.78 7.34 19.80
C PHE A 309 -6.60 8.11 20.39
N SER A 310 -6.30 9.26 19.82
CA SER A 310 -5.30 10.20 20.33
C SER A 310 -5.98 11.53 20.65
N ALA A 311 -5.88 11.95 21.92
CA ALA A 311 -6.55 13.15 22.39
C ALA A 311 -5.83 14.45 21.99
N HIS A 312 -4.57 14.38 21.58
CA HIS A 312 -3.77 15.54 21.22
C HIS A 312 -3.52 15.69 19.71
N ASP A 313 -3.65 14.59 18.95
CA ASP A 313 -3.38 14.59 17.52
C ASP A 313 -4.50 15.29 16.76
N ALA A 314 -4.16 16.44 16.19
CA ALA A 314 -5.06 17.27 15.41
C ALA A 314 -4.71 17.29 13.90
N ASN A 315 -3.78 16.46 13.46
CA ASN A 315 -3.35 16.41 12.05
C ASN A 315 -4.31 15.54 11.21
N TRP A 316 -5.52 16.05 11.01
CA TRP A 316 -6.57 15.32 10.29
C TRP A 316 -6.48 15.50 8.78
N LYS A 317 -6.61 14.40 8.05
CA LYS A 317 -6.80 14.42 6.59
C LYS A 317 -8.18 14.97 6.26
N ASP A 318 -8.22 15.89 5.32
CA ASP A 318 -9.48 16.41 4.79
C ASP A 318 -10.11 15.44 3.76
N THR A 319 -11.32 15.76 3.35
CA THR A 319 -12.09 14.98 2.37
C THR A 319 -11.31 14.83 1.05
N ALA A 320 -10.69 15.89 0.54
CA ALA A 320 -9.96 15.86 -0.73
C ALA A 320 -8.76 14.91 -0.67
N THR A 321 -8.02 14.95 0.42
CA THR A 321 -6.90 14.03 0.66
C THR A 321 -7.35 12.58 0.65
N VAL A 322 -8.46 12.24 1.33
CA VAL A 322 -8.96 10.86 1.40
C VAL A 322 -9.53 10.41 0.04
N VAL A 323 -10.25 11.25 -0.68
CA VAL A 323 -10.78 10.95 -2.02
C VAL A 323 -9.63 10.68 -3.00
N ARG A 324 -8.58 11.50 -2.99
CA ARG A 324 -7.40 11.30 -3.84
C ARG A 324 -6.61 10.05 -3.45
N LEU A 325 -6.47 9.76 -2.15
CA LEU A 325 -5.86 8.54 -1.65
C LEU A 325 -6.62 7.29 -2.13
N LEU A 326 -7.95 7.28 -2.00
CA LEU A 326 -8.82 6.21 -2.47
C LEU A 326 -8.68 6.02 -4.00
N SER A 327 -8.75 7.11 -4.76
CA SER A 327 -8.58 7.10 -6.21
C SER A 327 -7.20 6.55 -6.63
N ASP A 328 -6.13 6.96 -5.94
CA ASP A 328 -4.77 6.48 -6.21
C ASP A 328 -4.64 4.98 -5.96
N ILE A 329 -5.12 4.49 -4.83
CA ILE A 329 -5.08 3.07 -4.45
C ILE A 329 -5.87 2.21 -5.45
N VAL A 330 -7.12 2.59 -5.73
CA VAL A 330 -8.00 1.80 -6.60
C VAL A 330 -7.51 1.82 -8.04
N SER A 331 -6.93 2.93 -8.53
CA SER A 331 -6.31 3.02 -9.85
C SER A 331 -5.15 2.05 -10.06
N LYS A 332 -4.55 1.57 -8.99
CA LYS A 332 -3.46 0.57 -8.98
C LYS A 332 -3.95 -0.84 -8.61
N GLY A 333 -5.26 -1.02 -8.50
CA GLY A 333 -5.90 -2.32 -8.23
C GLY A 333 -6.00 -2.69 -6.75
N GLY A 334 -5.63 -1.79 -5.83
CA GLY A 334 -5.69 -2.01 -4.39
C GLY A 334 -7.04 -1.71 -3.75
N ASN A 335 -7.18 -2.05 -2.47
CA ASN A 335 -8.25 -1.63 -1.58
C ASN A 335 -7.73 -0.63 -0.55
N LEU A 336 -8.59 0.28 -0.08
CA LEU A 336 -8.32 1.14 1.07
C LEU A 336 -9.10 0.65 2.28
N LEU A 337 -8.38 0.34 3.36
CA LEU A 337 -8.93 0.09 4.69
C LEU A 337 -8.61 1.30 5.57
N LEU A 338 -9.58 2.23 5.70
CA LEU A 338 -9.39 3.53 6.35
C LEU A 338 -9.80 3.47 7.81
N ASN A 339 -8.87 3.83 8.70
CA ASN A 339 -9.03 3.67 10.14
C ASN A 339 -9.77 4.81 10.80
N ILE A 340 -10.64 4.44 11.76
CA ILE A 340 -11.13 5.30 12.82
C ILE A 340 -10.59 4.84 14.16
N GLY A 341 -10.30 5.78 15.07
CA GLY A 341 -9.89 5.54 16.46
C GLY A 341 -10.94 6.09 17.42
N PRO A 342 -11.95 5.32 17.81
CA PRO A 342 -12.99 5.78 18.74
C PRO A 342 -12.46 5.98 20.16
N ASP A 343 -13.06 6.93 20.89
CA ASP A 343 -12.77 7.17 22.30
C ASP A 343 -13.26 6.00 23.22
N ALA A 344 -13.03 6.13 24.52
CA ALA A 344 -13.41 5.10 25.51
C ALA A 344 -14.92 4.75 25.50
N LYS A 345 -15.77 5.61 24.98
CA LYS A 345 -17.21 5.40 24.85
C LYS A 345 -17.62 4.86 23.48
N GLY A 346 -16.68 4.69 22.55
CA GLY A 346 -16.93 4.29 21.17
C GLY A 346 -17.34 5.45 20.26
N ARG A 347 -17.17 6.71 20.68
CA ARG A 347 -17.50 7.88 19.85
C ARG A 347 -16.35 8.14 18.88
N VAL A 348 -16.68 8.27 17.61
CA VAL A 348 -15.73 8.69 16.58
C VAL A 348 -15.41 10.16 16.74
N PRO A 349 -14.13 10.59 16.74
CA PRO A 349 -13.78 12.01 16.79
C PRO A 349 -14.46 12.79 15.66
N GLU A 350 -15.02 13.95 15.99
CA GLU A 350 -15.81 14.74 15.03
C GLU A 350 -15.05 15.10 13.74
N PRO A 351 -13.76 15.48 13.76
CA PRO A 351 -13.02 15.71 12.51
C PRO A 351 -12.98 14.47 11.60
N ALA A 352 -12.78 13.27 12.17
CA ALA A 352 -12.81 12.03 11.42
C ALA A 352 -14.19 11.75 10.82
N ALA A 353 -15.25 11.92 11.61
CA ALA A 353 -16.62 11.73 11.16
C ALA A 353 -17.01 12.75 10.07
N ALA A 354 -16.58 14.00 10.19
CA ALA A 354 -16.81 15.03 9.19
C ALA A 354 -16.14 14.70 7.86
N THR A 355 -14.87 14.27 7.89
CA THR A 355 -14.15 13.81 6.69
C THR A 355 -14.87 12.64 6.02
N LEU A 356 -15.29 11.62 6.79
CA LEU A 356 -16.00 10.46 6.24
C LEU A 356 -17.37 10.82 5.65
N ARG A 357 -18.12 11.76 6.26
CA ARG A 357 -19.34 12.28 5.66
C ARG A 357 -19.08 12.98 4.32
N GLY A 358 -18.01 13.81 4.24
CA GLY A 358 -17.60 14.44 2.99
C GLY A 358 -17.21 13.43 1.91
N VAL A 359 -16.47 12.39 2.28
CA VAL A 359 -16.17 11.25 1.37
C VAL A 359 -17.46 10.59 0.90
N GLY A 360 -18.43 10.40 1.80
CA GLY A 360 -19.73 9.82 1.47
C GLY A 360 -20.52 10.64 0.44
N GLU A 361 -20.54 11.96 0.57
CA GLU A 361 -21.17 12.82 -0.45
C GLU A 361 -20.50 12.67 -1.82
N TRP A 362 -19.17 12.61 -1.85
CA TRP A 362 -18.44 12.34 -3.09
C TRP A 362 -18.75 10.94 -3.66
N MET A 363 -18.81 9.91 -2.80
CA MET A 363 -19.08 8.53 -3.19
C MET A 363 -20.49 8.31 -3.72
N LYS A 364 -21.49 9.06 -3.26
CA LYS A 364 -22.88 9.01 -3.80
C LYS A 364 -22.93 9.32 -5.29
N VAL A 365 -22.08 10.23 -5.75
CA VAL A 365 -22.00 10.65 -7.16
C VAL A 365 -21.03 9.75 -7.93
N ASN A 366 -19.85 9.46 -7.34
CA ASN A 366 -18.71 8.93 -8.05
C ASN A 366 -18.39 7.47 -7.72
N GLY A 367 -19.18 6.81 -6.86
CA GLY A 367 -18.89 5.46 -6.34
C GLY A 367 -18.81 4.38 -7.43
N GLU A 368 -19.45 4.58 -8.59
CA GLU A 368 -19.31 3.66 -9.73
C GLU A 368 -17.88 3.62 -10.29
N ALA A 369 -17.10 4.72 -10.14
CA ALA A 369 -15.71 4.80 -10.56
C ALA A 369 -14.74 4.13 -9.55
N ILE A 370 -15.25 3.70 -8.39
CA ILE A 370 -14.51 3.02 -7.33
C ILE A 370 -14.88 1.54 -7.25
N HIS A 371 -16.14 1.24 -6.91
CA HIS A 371 -16.60 -0.12 -6.69
C HIS A 371 -16.62 -0.95 -7.98
N GLY A 372 -16.12 -2.17 -7.91
CA GLY A 372 -16.12 -3.12 -9.03
C GLY A 372 -15.18 -2.72 -10.17
N THR A 373 -14.31 -1.77 -9.97
CA THR A 373 -13.33 -1.36 -10.99
C THR A 373 -12.04 -2.18 -10.91
N THR A 374 -11.28 -2.15 -11.99
CA THR A 374 -9.94 -2.71 -12.08
C THR A 374 -8.90 -1.61 -12.29
N ALA A 375 -7.62 -1.98 -12.17
CA ALA A 375 -6.50 -1.05 -12.30
C ALA A 375 -6.52 -0.26 -13.62
N SER A 376 -5.92 0.93 -13.55
CA SER A 376 -5.67 1.81 -14.70
C SER A 376 -4.97 1.07 -15.83
N PRO A 377 -5.35 1.31 -17.10
CA PRO A 377 -4.57 0.85 -18.23
C PRO A 377 -3.32 1.72 -18.48
N PHE A 378 -3.21 2.86 -17.80
CA PHE A 378 -2.10 3.80 -17.94
C PHE A 378 -1.13 3.65 -16.78
N GLN A 379 0.17 3.69 -17.06
CA GLN A 379 1.20 3.63 -16.03
C GLN A 379 1.15 4.89 -15.14
N ARG A 380 0.96 6.08 -15.73
CA ARG A 380 0.86 7.35 -15.02
C ARG A 380 0.09 8.38 -15.86
N LEU A 381 -0.65 9.24 -15.19
CA LEU A 381 -1.35 10.39 -15.77
C LEU A 381 -0.91 11.65 -15.03
N ALA A 382 -0.61 12.73 -15.77
CA ALA A 382 -0.13 13.98 -15.19
C ALA A 382 -1.20 14.71 -14.38
N TRP A 383 -2.47 14.55 -14.74
CA TRP A 383 -3.61 15.26 -14.18
C TRP A 383 -4.42 14.44 -13.15
N GLY A 384 -4.08 13.18 -12.92
CA GLY A 384 -4.84 12.34 -12.01
C GLY A 384 -4.62 10.85 -12.14
N ARG A 385 -5.72 10.09 -12.12
CA ARG A 385 -5.72 8.62 -12.19
C ARG A 385 -6.81 8.12 -13.13
N ALA A 386 -6.84 6.80 -13.35
CA ALA A 386 -7.94 6.17 -14.05
C ALA A 386 -8.29 4.82 -13.43
N THR A 387 -9.55 4.42 -13.56
CA THR A 387 -10.05 3.08 -13.26
C THR A 387 -10.90 2.60 -14.41
N ARG A 388 -11.15 1.30 -14.53
CA ARG A 388 -11.95 0.76 -15.63
C ARG A 388 -12.90 -0.36 -15.23
N LYS A 389 -13.95 -0.49 -16.02
CA LYS A 389 -14.82 -1.67 -16.13
C LYS A 389 -14.86 -2.11 -17.60
N PRO A 390 -15.38 -3.30 -17.94
CA PRO A 390 -15.52 -3.69 -19.34
C PRO A 390 -16.25 -2.60 -20.15
N GLY A 391 -15.60 -2.07 -21.20
CA GLY A 391 -16.13 -1.02 -22.07
C GLY A 391 -16.30 0.36 -21.43
N VAL A 392 -15.81 0.59 -20.22
CA VAL A 392 -15.92 1.89 -19.53
C VAL A 392 -14.58 2.27 -18.89
N LEU A 393 -14.16 3.50 -19.13
CA LEU A 393 -12.99 4.11 -18.49
C LEU A 393 -13.44 5.32 -17.65
N TYR A 394 -13.00 5.37 -16.40
CA TYR A 394 -13.22 6.50 -15.49
C TYR A 394 -11.91 7.25 -15.30
N LEU A 395 -11.93 8.55 -15.61
CA LEU A 395 -10.80 9.45 -15.44
C LEU A 395 -11.02 10.25 -14.14
N HIS A 396 -10.15 10.05 -13.18
CA HIS A 396 -10.17 10.73 -11.87
C HIS A 396 -9.29 11.97 -11.97
N VAL A 397 -9.88 13.12 -12.23
CA VAL A 397 -9.17 14.37 -12.51
C VAL A 397 -9.11 15.23 -11.25
N TRP A 398 -7.93 15.41 -10.71
CA TRP A 398 -7.67 16.28 -9.55
C TRP A 398 -6.78 17.49 -9.87
N GLU A 399 -6.07 17.48 -11.02
CA GLU A 399 -5.44 18.65 -11.59
C GLU A 399 -6.22 19.04 -12.85
N TRP A 400 -7.16 19.97 -12.70
CA TRP A 400 -8.10 20.34 -13.75
C TRP A 400 -7.40 21.18 -14.83
N PRO A 401 -7.55 20.85 -16.13
CA PRO A 401 -6.91 21.61 -17.22
C PRO A 401 -7.55 22.99 -17.36
N THR A 402 -6.73 24.04 -17.31
CA THR A 402 -7.17 25.44 -17.40
C THR A 402 -7.57 25.85 -18.81
N ASP A 403 -7.11 25.11 -19.83
CA ASP A 403 -7.45 25.31 -21.24
C ASP A 403 -8.71 24.56 -21.68
N GLY A 404 -9.37 23.84 -20.75
CA GLY A 404 -10.56 23.04 -21.03
C GLY A 404 -10.29 21.74 -21.81
N ARG A 405 -9.03 21.33 -21.96
CA ARG A 405 -8.63 20.16 -22.76
C ARG A 405 -7.97 19.09 -21.92
N LEU A 406 -8.72 18.02 -21.63
CA LEU A 406 -8.19 16.86 -20.92
C LEU A 406 -7.59 15.87 -21.93
N VAL A 407 -6.26 15.81 -21.99
CA VAL A 407 -5.54 14.91 -22.89
C VAL A 407 -5.37 13.55 -22.26
N VAL A 408 -5.89 12.51 -22.91
CA VAL A 408 -5.83 11.11 -22.46
C VAL A 408 -4.90 10.34 -23.42
N PRO A 409 -3.84 9.65 -22.91
CA PRO A 409 -2.87 8.98 -23.75
C PRO A 409 -3.39 7.62 -24.26
N MET A 410 -4.46 7.66 -25.06
CA MET A 410 -5.07 6.49 -25.66
C MET A 410 -5.52 6.73 -27.10
N GLN A 411 -5.65 5.63 -27.83
CA GLN A 411 -6.32 5.54 -29.11
C GLN A 411 -7.66 4.82 -28.96
N GLY A 412 -8.48 4.88 -29.96
CA GLY A 412 -9.77 4.17 -30.01
C GLY A 412 -10.98 5.11 -30.07
N GLN A 413 -12.13 4.51 -30.32
CA GLN A 413 -13.39 5.24 -30.48
C GLN A 413 -14.10 5.37 -29.12
N VAL A 414 -14.55 6.59 -28.81
CA VAL A 414 -15.37 6.91 -27.65
C VAL A 414 -16.82 7.02 -28.13
N ARG A 415 -17.72 6.19 -27.58
CA ARG A 415 -19.17 6.26 -27.87
C ARG A 415 -19.81 7.44 -27.18
N SER A 416 -19.43 7.67 -25.92
CA SER A 416 -19.91 8.80 -25.14
C SER A 416 -18.89 9.20 -24.08
N ALA A 417 -18.83 10.50 -23.80
CA ALA A 417 -18.08 11.06 -22.70
C ALA A 417 -19.03 11.87 -21.80
N ARG A 418 -18.89 11.72 -20.48
CA ARG A 418 -19.74 12.42 -19.52
C ARG A 418 -18.93 12.85 -18.31
N LEU A 419 -19.19 14.04 -17.80
CA LEU A 419 -18.74 14.50 -16.50
C LEU A 419 -19.82 14.14 -15.48
N LEU A 420 -19.47 13.30 -14.47
CA LEU A 420 -20.40 12.93 -13.42
C LEU A 420 -20.74 14.14 -12.55
N GLY A 421 -21.98 14.28 -12.14
CA GLY A 421 -22.44 15.42 -11.37
C GLY A 421 -23.62 15.09 -10.43
N HIS A 422 -23.85 15.96 -9.42
CA HIS A 422 -24.86 15.72 -8.38
C HIS A 422 -26.29 15.68 -8.91
N ASP A 423 -26.65 16.56 -9.83
CA ASP A 423 -28.02 16.62 -10.37
C ASP A 423 -28.20 15.75 -11.62
N ARG A 424 -27.21 15.77 -12.48
CA ARG A 424 -27.13 14.96 -13.72
C ARG A 424 -25.73 15.03 -14.30
N ASP A 425 -25.40 13.99 -15.06
CA ASP A 425 -24.16 13.96 -15.84
C ASP A 425 -24.21 14.97 -16.99
N ALA A 426 -23.12 15.68 -17.21
CA ALA A 426 -22.95 16.55 -18.35
C ALA A 426 -22.27 15.81 -19.52
N ALA A 427 -22.87 15.85 -20.71
CA ALA A 427 -22.25 15.29 -21.91
C ALA A 427 -21.03 16.15 -22.32
N LEU A 428 -19.97 15.46 -22.75
CA LEU A 428 -18.71 16.07 -23.18
C LEU A 428 -18.39 15.66 -24.62
N ALA A 429 -17.69 16.53 -25.35
CA ALA A 429 -17.07 16.17 -26.63
C ALA A 429 -15.75 15.43 -26.36
N ALA A 430 -15.49 14.39 -27.13
CA ALA A 430 -14.24 13.63 -27.04
C ALA A 430 -13.85 13.11 -28.43
N ALA A 431 -12.63 13.45 -28.88
CA ALA A 431 -12.11 13.04 -30.19
C ALA A 431 -10.58 12.94 -30.18
N PRO A 432 -9.99 12.07 -31.02
CA PRO A 432 -8.54 12.11 -31.28
C PRO A 432 -8.10 13.48 -31.84
N SER A 433 -6.92 13.93 -31.44
CA SER A 433 -6.35 15.21 -31.89
C SER A 433 -4.98 15.00 -32.54
N GLU A 434 -4.83 15.40 -33.82
CA GLU A 434 -3.55 15.36 -34.51
C GLU A 434 -2.51 16.27 -33.83
N ALA A 435 -2.95 17.45 -33.35
CA ALA A 435 -2.08 18.38 -32.62
C ALA A 435 -1.53 17.76 -31.31
N GLU A 436 -2.20 16.75 -30.80
CA GLU A 436 -1.78 15.98 -29.63
C GLU A 436 -1.19 14.60 -30.01
N GLY A 437 -0.74 14.43 -31.26
CA GLY A 437 -0.11 13.19 -31.74
C GLY A 437 -1.09 12.00 -31.75
N GLY A 438 -2.36 12.23 -32.02
CA GLY A 438 -3.41 11.21 -32.09
C GLY A 438 -3.99 10.80 -30.74
N ARG A 439 -3.61 11.46 -29.64
CA ARG A 439 -4.19 11.24 -28.31
C ARG A 439 -5.65 11.69 -28.27
N LEU A 440 -6.44 11.03 -27.43
CA LEU A 440 -7.81 11.46 -27.17
C LEU A 440 -7.81 12.79 -26.40
N VAL A 441 -8.57 13.76 -26.88
CA VAL A 441 -8.87 14.99 -26.14
C VAL A 441 -10.32 14.98 -25.74
N VAL A 442 -10.59 15.20 -24.46
CA VAL A 442 -11.95 15.43 -23.94
C VAL A 442 -12.09 16.90 -23.62
N GLU A 443 -13.07 17.56 -24.21
CA GLU A 443 -13.39 18.96 -23.90
C GLU A 443 -14.16 19.02 -22.57
N VAL A 444 -13.57 19.68 -21.59
CA VAL A 444 -14.14 19.80 -20.24
C VAL A 444 -14.47 21.25 -19.93
N PRO A 445 -15.44 21.53 -19.03
CA PRO A 445 -15.75 22.87 -18.57
C PRO A 445 -14.53 23.59 -17.98
N SER A 446 -14.59 24.92 -17.93
CA SER A 446 -13.51 25.76 -17.36
C SER A 446 -13.25 25.52 -15.88
N SER A 447 -14.19 24.87 -15.16
CA SER A 447 -14.10 24.58 -13.74
C SER A 447 -14.51 23.13 -13.46
N PRO A 448 -13.87 22.44 -12.49
CA PRO A 448 -14.27 21.11 -12.07
C PRO A 448 -15.65 21.13 -11.37
N VAL A 449 -16.37 20.02 -11.42
CA VAL A 449 -17.61 19.82 -10.61
C VAL A 449 -17.24 19.64 -9.15
N ASP A 450 -16.17 18.90 -8.89
CA ASP A 450 -15.64 18.70 -7.55
C ASP A 450 -14.14 19.04 -7.53
N PRO A 451 -13.69 19.97 -6.68
CA PRO A 451 -12.29 20.39 -6.63
C PRO A 451 -11.36 19.31 -6.01
N ALA A 452 -11.91 18.35 -5.27
CA ALA A 452 -11.13 17.25 -4.73
C ALA A 452 -10.74 16.27 -5.85
N CYS A 453 -11.75 15.84 -6.64
CA CYS A 453 -11.58 14.92 -7.75
C CYS A 453 -12.88 14.86 -8.57
N SER A 454 -12.89 15.37 -9.79
CA SER A 454 -14.00 15.22 -10.72
C SER A 454 -13.81 13.95 -11.56
N ILE A 455 -14.91 13.24 -11.88
CA ILE A 455 -14.87 12.01 -12.66
C ILE A 455 -15.43 12.25 -14.06
N VAL A 456 -14.59 11.97 -15.08
CA VAL A 456 -15.03 11.88 -16.47
C VAL A 456 -15.19 10.40 -16.83
N ARG A 457 -16.40 10.01 -17.20
CA ARG A 457 -16.75 8.65 -17.64
C ARG A 457 -16.74 8.58 -19.15
N LEU A 458 -15.96 7.66 -19.70
CA LEU A 458 -15.89 7.34 -21.12
C LEU A 458 -16.48 5.97 -21.39
N GLU A 459 -17.44 5.86 -22.32
CA GLU A 459 -17.88 4.59 -22.88
C GLU A 459 -17.10 4.32 -24.16
N LEU A 460 -16.52 3.14 -24.26
CA LEU A 460 -15.60 2.76 -25.33
C LEU A 460 -16.19 1.63 -26.19
N ASP A 461 -15.73 1.58 -27.44
CA ASP A 461 -15.94 0.40 -28.30
C ASP A 461 -14.81 -0.62 -28.04
N GLY A 462 -14.99 -1.43 -26.99
CA GLY A 462 -13.99 -2.40 -26.54
C GLY A 462 -13.12 -1.89 -25.38
N ASP A 463 -11.97 -2.51 -25.19
CA ASP A 463 -11.02 -2.12 -24.16
C ASP A 463 -10.24 -0.86 -24.56
N PRO A 464 -9.84 -0.01 -23.58
CA PRO A 464 -8.97 1.14 -23.86
C PRO A 464 -7.64 0.68 -24.45
N LEU A 465 -7.18 1.37 -25.50
CA LEU A 465 -5.91 1.13 -26.17
C LEU A 465 -4.91 2.21 -25.75
N PRO A 466 -4.13 2.02 -24.66
CA PRO A 466 -3.16 3.00 -24.22
C PRO A 466 -2.04 3.16 -25.26
N MET A 467 -1.61 4.39 -25.42
CA MET A 467 -0.40 4.71 -26.20
C MET A 467 0.86 4.34 -25.39
N PRO A 468 2.01 4.21 -26.05
CA PRO A 468 3.27 4.02 -25.35
C PRO A 468 3.46 5.06 -24.24
N PHE A 469 3.94 4.60 -23.09
CA PHE A 469 4.09 5.47 -21.92
C PHE A 469 5.08 6.61 -22.20
N LEU A 470 4.64 7.83 -21.98
CA LEU A 470 5.47 9.03 -21.96
C LEU A 470 5.10 9.86 -20.73
N ILE A 471 6.11 10.42 -20.08
CA ILE A 471 5.94 11.33 -18.96
C ILE A 471 5.74 12.74 -19.52
N PHE A 472 4.57 13.32 -19.29
CA PHE A 472 4.26 14.68 -19.70
C PHE A 472 4.38 15.65 -18.53
N PRO A 473 4.68 16.93 -18.77
CA PRO A 473 4.51 17.97 -17.76
C PRO A 473 3.07 18.00 -17.23
N SER A 474 2.93 18.20 -15.94
CA SER A 474 1.65 18.48 -15.29
C SER A 474 1.06 19.81 -15.78
N PRO A 475 -0.24 20.09 -15.53
CA PRO A 475 -0.87 21.34 -15.94
C PRO A 475 -0.17 22.61 -15.43
N ASP A 476 0.52 22.53 -14.28
CA ASP A 476 1.38 23.60 -13.74
C ASP A 476 2.74 23.72 -14.44
N GLY A 477 2.99 22.96 -15.50
CA GLY A 477 4.21 22.98 -16.30
C GLY A 477 5.40 22.24 -15.66
N ARG A 478 5.18 21.45 -14.61
CA ARG A 478 6.21 20.67 -13.93
C ARG A 478 6.32 19.27 -14.52
N LEU A 479 7.51 18.90 -14.99
CA LEU A 479 7.87 17.54 -15.40
C LEU A 479 8.68 16.88 -14.28
N MET A 480 8.18 15.79 -13.71
CA MET A 480 8.86 15.04 -12.65
C MET A 480 9.22 13.64 -13.14
N LEU A 481 10.50 13.30 -13.08
CA LEU A 481 11.06 12.00 -13.41
C LEU A 481 11.36 11.27 -12.10
N THR A 482 10.68 10.14 -11.87
CA THR A 482 10.79 9.37 -10.63
C THR A 482 11.50 8.03 -10.86
N PRO A 483 12.00 7.36 -9.82
CA PRO A 483 12.63 6.05 -9.96
C PRO A 483 11.73 5.00 -10.63
N HIS A 484 10.42 5.03 -10.36
CA HIS A 484 9.47 4.06 -10.90
C HIS A 484 9.07 4.29 -12.36
N ASP A 485 9.39 5.46 -12.91
CA ASP A 485 9.18 5.77 -14.32
C ASP A 485 10.44 5.45 -15.15
N ALA A 486 11.55 5.08 -14.50
CA ALA A 486 12.84 4.83 -15.14
C ALA A 486 12.97 3.39 -15.63
N THR A 487 13.61 3.23 -16.79
CA THR A 487 14.28 1.99 -17.16
C THR A 487 15.72 2.05 -16.67
N LEU A 488 16.13 1.07 -15.86
CA LEU A 488 17.49 0.97 -15.33
C LEU A 488 18.25 -0.12 -16.07
N GLU A 489 19.43 0.20 -16.55
CA GLU A 489 20.32 -0.71 -17.25
C GLU A 489 21.67 -0.78 -16.55
N GLY A 490 22.13 -1.99 -16.21
CA GLY A 490 23.39 -2.24 -15.52
C GLY A 490 23.26 -3.29 -14.42
N PRO A 491 24.39 -3.91 -13.98
CA PRO A 491 24.35 -5.11 -13.14
C PRO A 491 23.91 -4.88 -11.69
N SER A 492 24.04 -3.67 -11.15
CA SER A 492 23.79 -3.38 -9.73
C SER A 492 22.74 -2.29 -9.47
N ILE A 493 22.55 -1.40 -10.44
CA ILE A 493 21.60 -0.29 -10.31
C ILE A 493 20.17 -0.81 -10.12
N ARG A 494 19.47 -0.28 -9.14
CA ARG A 494 18.10 -0.71 -8.83
C ARG A 494 17.33 0.37 -8.08
N ILE A 495 16.01 0.20 -8.04
CA ILE A 495 15.16 0.99 -7.15
C ILE A 495 15.32 0.45 -5.74
N GLU A 496 15.68 1.33 -4.82
CA GLU A 496 15.78 1.07 -3.40
C GLU A 496 14.55 1.62 -2.69
N ARG A 497 13.97 0.81 -1.80
CA ARG A 497 12.89 1.23 -0.90
C ARG A 497 13.48 1.52 0.48
N VAL A 498 13.24 2.70 1.00
CA VAL A 498 13.71 3.14 2.32
C VAL A 498 12.50 3.46 3.20
N GLY A 499 12.51 2.93 4.41
CA GLY A 499 11.37 2.98 5.33
C GLY A 499 10.47 1.74 5.22
N VAL A 500 9.66 1.53 6.24
CA VAL A 500 8.79 0.34 6.35
C VAL A 500 7.33 0.72 6.45
N ILE A 501 7.01 1.78 7.19
CA ILE A 501 5.66 2.24 7.49
C ILE A 501 5.60 3.77 7.32
N GLY A 502 4.60 4.27 6.64
CA GLY A 502 4.31 5.70 6.50
C GLY A 502 5.30 6.46 5.61
N ASP A 503 6.48 6.73 6.10
CA ASP A 503 7.51 7.49 5.39
C ASP A 503 8.37 6.63 4.45
N VAL A 504 7.72 5.82 3.63
CA VAL A 504 8.42 5.01 2.63
C VAL A 504 8.79 5.88 1.43
N THR A 505 10.05 5.94 1.13
CA THR A 505 10.60 6.64 -0.03
C THR A 505 11.32 5.68 -0.97
N HIS A 506 11.45 6.09 -2.24
CA HIS A 506 12.17 5.33 -3.25
C HIS A 506 13.24 6.19 -3.88
N ASN A 507 14.38 5.57 -4.16
CA ASN A 507 15.45 6.19 -4.93
C ASN A 507 16.05 5.16 -5.90
N ILE A 508 16.67 5.65 -6.97
CA ILE A 508 17.63 4.86 -7.73
C ILE A 508 18.89 4.80 -6.89
N GLY A 509 19.33 3.59 -6.54
CA GLY A 509 20.51 3.37 -5.74
C GLY A 509 21.33 2.18 -6.22
N TYR A 510 22.32 1.76 -5.43
CA TYR A 510 23.25 0.70 -5.80
C TYR A 510 23.93 0.92 -7.16
N TRP A 511 24.18 2.19 -7.49
CA TRP A 511 24.82 2.59 -8.72
C TRP A 511 26.35 2.40 -8.60
N LEU A 512 26.77 1.13 -8.69
CA LEU A 512 28.17 0.73 -8.47
C LEU A 512 29.00 0.74 -9.77
N ASP A 513 28.35 0.52 -10.91
CA ASP A 513 28.97 0.50 -12.24
C ASP A 513 28.74 1.86 -12.94
N PRO A 514 29.81 2.60 -13.32
CA PRO A 514 29.64 3.85 -14.05
C PRO A 514 29.02 3.68 -15.44
N ALA A 515 29.07 2.48 -16.04
CA ALA A 515 28.40 2.21 -17.31
C ALA A 515 26.88 2.06 -17.19
N ALA A 516 26.36 1.89 -15.96
CA ALA A 516 24.92 1.81 -15.76
C ALA A 516 24.21 3.13 -16.10
N THR A 517 22.94 3.02 -16.51
CA THR A 517 22.13 4.18 -16.90
C THR A 517 20.72 4.12 -16.30
N ALA A 518 20.13 5.29 -16.13
CA ALA A 518 18.70 5.44 -15.84
C ALA A 518 18.07 6.29 -16.95
N THR A 519 16.97 5.80 -17.54
CA THR A 519 16.35 6.39 -18.72
C THR A 519 14.86 6.58 -18.53
N TRP A 520 14.33 7.72 -18.94
CA TRP A 520 12.89 8.06 -18.85
C TRP A 520 12.34 8.47 -20.22
N PRO A 521 11.19 7.94 -20.64
CA PRO A 521 10.49 8.39 -21.83
C PRO A 521 9.70 9.66 -21.52
N VAL A 522 9.99 10.75 -22.21
CA VAL A 522 9.40 12.09 -21.99
C VAL A 522 8.60 12.52 -23.19
N GLY A 523 7.39 13.04 -22.94
CA GLY A 523 6.56 13.69 -23.96
C GLY A 523 6.41 15.19 -23.69
N ILE A 524 6.61 16.02 -24.70
CA ILE A 524 6.37 17.46 -24.64
C ILE A 524 5.25 17.81 -25.61
N GLY A 525 4.12 18.27 -25.07
CA GLY A 525 2.97 18.70 -25.86
C GLY A 525 3.21 20.04 -26.55
N ALA A 526 2.34 20.40 -27.51
CA ALA A 526 2.49 21.61 -28.34
C ALA A 526 2.61 22.91 -27.53
N ALA A 527 1.86 23.05 -26.44
CA ALA A 527 1.90 24.22 -25.55
C ALA A 527 3.02 24.14 -24.49
N GLN A 528 3.72 23.01 -24.39
CA GLN A 528 4.67 22.72 -23.32
C GLN A 528 6.14 22.89 -23.74
N GLY A 529 6.44 23.03 -25.03
CA GLY A 529 7.79 23.26 -25.50
C GLY A 529 8.45 24.51 -24.92
N GLY A 530 9.79 24.52 -24.82
CA GLY A 530 10.59 25.65 -24.37
C GLY A 530 11.67 25.29 -23.34
N ASN A 531 12.18 26.31 -22.65
CA ASN A 531 13.26 26.17 -21.69
C ASN A 531 12.74 25.65 -20.34
N TYR A 532 13.48 24.70 -19.75
CA TYR A 532 13.22 24.12 -18.44
C TYR A 532 14.45 24.24 -17.54
N ARG A 533 14.24 24.70 -16.33
CA ARG A 533 15.23 24.61 -15.25
C ARG A 533 15.19 23.21 -14.66
N VAL A 534 16.35 22.57 -14.51
CA VAL A 534 16.48 21.19 -14.03
C VAL A 534 17.07 21.16 -12.64
N GLU A 535 16.42 20.44 -11.74
CA GLU A 535 16.87 20.15 -10.38
C GLU A 535 16.86 18.63 -10.14
N ALA A 536 17.89 18.12 -9.45
CA ALA A 536 17.95 16.74 -8.97
C ALA A 536 17.83 16.70 -7.44
N GLU A 537 17.03 15.79 -6.92
CA GLU A 537 17.03 15.44 -5.49
C GLU A 537 17.90 14.20 -5.29
N ILE A 538 19.11 14.40 -4.75
CA ILE A 538 20.14 13.37 -4.68
C ILE A 538 20.75 13.24 -3.28
N ALA A 539 21.32 12.05 -3.00
CA ALA A 539 22.10 11.78 -1.81
C ALA A 539 23.40 11.05 -2.16
N CYS A 540 24.48 11.39 -1.44
CA CYS A 540 25.78 10.78 -1.60
C CYS A 540 26.57 10.86 -0.29
N ALA A 541 27.18 9.74 0.10
CA ALA A 541 28.11 9.72 1.22
C ALA A 541 29.35 10.57 0.89
N ASP A 542 29.93 11.23 1.91
CA ASP A 542 31.03 12.18 1.72
C ASP A 542 32.25 11.54 1.06
N ALA A 543 32.55 10.29 1.41
CA ALA A 543 33.66 9.51 0.83
C ALA A 543 33.46 9.08 -0.63
N ALA A 544 32.22 9.14 -1.12
CA ALA A 544 31.85 8.75 -2.48
C ALA A 544 31.56 9.94 -3.41
N ALA A 545 31.60 11.17 -2.90
CA ALA A 545 31.34 12.38 -3.66
C ALA A 545 32.36 12.63 -4.77
N GLY A 546 31.98 13.45 -5.75
CA GLY A 546 32.85 13.84 -6.87
C GLY A 546 32.61 13.05 -8.16
N SER A 547 31.63 12.15 -8.23
CA SER A 547 31.24 11.52 -9.50
C SER A 547 30.77 12.60 -10.47
N ARG A 548 31.27 12.56 -11.71
CA ARG A 548 30.77 13.41 -12.80
C ARG A 548 29.61 12.69 -13.48
N MET A 549 28.54 13.39 -13.70
CA MET A 549 27.31 12.88 -14.32
C MET A 549 26.97 13.71 -15.55
N SER A 550 26.31 13.09 -16.53
CA SER A 550 25.57 13.78 -17.57
C SER A 550 24.08 13.46 -17.47
N PHE A 551 23.25 14.46 -17.69
CA PHE A 551 21.83 14.33 -17.90
C PHE A 551 21.51 14.81 -19.32
N GLU A 552 21.08 13.90 -20.18
CA GLU A 552 20.98 14.08 -21.61
C GLU A 552 19.54 13.88 -22.08
N PHE A 553 19.14 14.64 -23.13
CA PHE A 553 17.90 14.40 -23.85
C PHE A 553 18.22 14.01 -25.30
N GLU A 554 17.71 12.84 -25.68
CA GLU A 554 17.73 12.37 -27.08
C GLU A 554 16.31 12.46 -27.64
N GLY A 555 16.13 12.93 -28.87
CA GLY A 555 14.85 13.05 -29.55
C GLY A 555 15.01 13.50 -31.00
N GLU A 556 13.88 13.49 -31.73
CA GLU A 556 13.83 14.00 -33.11
C GLU A 556 13.70 15.54 -33.09
N PHE A 557 14.79 16.27 -33.00
CA PHE A 557 14.80 17.72 -33.16
C PHE A 557 16.07 18.21 -33.87
N GLU A 558 15.88 19.16 -34.75
CA GLU A 558 17.00 19.83 -35.42
C GLU A 558 17.78 20.66 -34.40
N GLY A 559 19.06 20.37 -34.24
CA GLY A 559 19.97 21.29 -33.55
C GLY A 559 20.63 20.82 -32.28
N GLY A 560 20.45 19.57 -31.82
CA GLY A 560 21.36 19.09 -30.80
C GLY A 560 20.77 18.42 -29.59
N ARG A 561 21.64 17.70 -28.90
CA ARG A 561 21.39 17.06 -27.63
C ARG A 561 21.41 18.13 -26.54
N GLY A 562 20.32 18.26 -25.77
CA GLY A 562 20.39 18.97 -24.50
C GLY A 562 21.19 18.14 -23.52
N THR A 563 22.43 18.55 -23.20
CA THR A 563 23.26 17.83 -22.21
C THR A 563 23.61 18.78 -21.08
N LEU A 564 23.37 18.32 -19.84
CA LEU A 564 23.79 18.99 -18.62
C LEU A 564 24.82 18.11 -17.92
N GLU A 565 26.00 18.64 -17.67
CA GLU A 565 27.01 17.97 -16.85
C GLU A 565 27.05 18.57 -15.46
N PHE A 566 27.18 17.72 -14.45
CA PHE A 566 27.30 18.15 -13.05
C PHE A 566 28.19 17.20 -12.26
N THR A 567 28.68 17.70 -11.13
CA THR A 567 29.44 16.91 -10.17
C THR A 567 28.55 16.61 -8.95
N VAL A 568 28.50 15.36 -8.54
CA VAL A 568 27.75 14.93 -7.37
C VAL A 568 28.40 15.49 -6.11
N PRO A 569 27.72 16.37 -5.34
CA PRO A 569 28.27 16.89 -4.10
C PRO A 569 28.14 15.88 -2.95
N ALA A 570 28.94 16.02 -1.93
CA ALA A 570 28.74 15.39 -0.65
C ALA A 570 27.43 15.89 -0.01
N THR A 571 26.60 14.98 0.52
CA THR A 571 25.34 15.34 1.18
C THR A 571 25.27 14.88 2.64
N GLY A 572 26.29 14.20 3.14
CA GLY A 572 26.37 13.69 4.51
C GLY A 572 25.91 12.23 4.68
N GLY A 573 25.52 11.55 3.60
CA GLY A 573 25.12 10.14 3.65
C GLY A 573 24.19 9.71 2.51
N TRP A 574 24.02 8.40 2.33
CA TRP A 574 23.21 7.80 1.26
C TRP A 574 21.70 8.06 1.38
N GLN A 575 21.22 8.57 2.52
CA GLN A 575 19.81 8.94 2.74
C GLN A 575 19.65 10.42 3.11
N SER A 576 20.72 11.22 3.05
CA SER A 576 20.72 12.66 3.30
C SER A 576 20.47 13.41 1.99
N TYR A 577 19.23 13.54 1.57
CA TYR A 577 18.87 14.12 0.27
C TYR A 577 18.98 15.64 0.26
N ARG A 578 19.52 16.17 -0.85
CA ARG A 578 19.59 17.61 -1.16
C ARG A 578 19.13 17.87 -2.58
N ARG A 579 18.51 19.02 -2.80
CA ARG A 579 18.19 19.52 -4.15
C ARG A 579 19.39 20.23 -4.72
N VAL A 580 19.78 19.83 -5.93
CA VAL A 580 20.94 20.36 -6.67
C VAL A 580 20.44 20.85 -8.04
N GLY A 581 20.66 22.14 -8.33
CA GLY A 581 20.38 22.69 -9.66
C GLY A 581 21.39 22.17 -10.66
N LEU A 582 20.91 21.60 -11.77
CA LEU A 582 21.75 21.05 -12.84
C LEU A 582 21.98 22.02 -13.98
N GLY A 583 21.09 23.00 -14.16
CA GLY A 583 21.13 23.98 -15.28
C GLY A 583 19.79 24.13 -15.95
N GLN A 584 19.83 24.50 -17.24
CA GLN A 584 18.64 24.65 -18.08
C GLN A 584 18.80 23.83 -19.36
N VAL A 585 17.68 23.34 -19.88
CA VAL A 585 17.59 22.60 -21.14
C VAL A 585 16.39 23.10 -21.93
N GLU A 586 16.55 23.22 -23.24
CA GLU A 586 15.44 23.47 -24.14
C GLU A 586 14.85 22.15 -24.63
N LEU A 587 13.54 21.97 -24.42
CA LEU A 587 12.80 20.81 -24.87
C LEU A 587 11.72 21.25 -25.88
N PRO A 588 11.89 20.97 -27.16
CA PRO A 588 10.87 21.22 -28.15
C PRO A 588 9.72 20.22 -28.01
N MET A 589 8.61 20.49 -28.70
CA MET A 589 7.49 19.55 -28.81
C MET A 589 7.98 18.22 -29.38
N GLY A 590 7.49 17.11 -28.83
CA GLY A 590 7.81 15.78 -29.35
C GLY A 590 8.07 14.75 -28.24
N SER A 591 8.56 13.61 -28.68
CA SER A 591 8.99 12.51 -27.77
C SER A 591 10.50 12.58 -27.59
N HIS A 592 10.92 12.49 -26.35
CA HIS A 592 12.30 12.53 -25.91
C HIS A 592 12.64 11.34 -25.02
N ARG A 593 13.92 11.04 -24.95
CA ARG A 593 14.48 10.09 -24.01
C ARG A 593 15.45 10.83 -23.09
N ALA A 594 15.08 10.99 -21.84
CA ALA A 594 15.94 11.57 -20.82
C ALA A 594 16.85 10.48 -20.26
N ILE A 595 18.16 10.70 -20.22
CA ILE A 595 19.17 9.71 -19.83
C ILE A 595 20.08 10.33 -18.79
N LEU A 596 20.19 9.66 -17.63
CA LEU A 596 21.17 9.99 -16.61
C LEU A 596 22.25 8.91 -16.61
N ARG A 597 23.53 9.33 -16.74
CA ARG A 597 24.68 8.43 -16.73
C ARG A 597 25.87 9.01 -15.98
N ALA A 598 26.74 8.15 -15.47
CA ALA A 598 27.99 8.58 -14.89
C ALA A 598 29.09 8.72 -15.98
N LEU A 599 29.82 9.82 -15.94
CA LEU A 599 31.02 10.07 -16.77
C LEU A 599 32.29 9.60 -16.02
N SER A 600 32.27 9.67 -14.70
CA SER A 600 33.35 9.14 -13.83
C SER A 600 32.81 8.83 -12.45
N LYS A 601 33.46 7.87 -11.76
CA LYS A 601 33.13 7.44 -10.41
C LYS A 601 34.41 7.29 -9.57
N PRO A 602 34.76 8.29 -8.75
CA PRO A 602 35.94 8.22 -7.89
C PRO A 602 35.74 7.36 -6.64
N GLY A 603 34.50 7.25 -6.11
CA GLY A 603 34.17 6.53 -4.89
C GLY A 603 33.60 5.13 -5.12
N GLU A 604 33.03 4.51 -4.07
CA GLU A 604 32.46 3.16 -4.10
C GLU A 604 31.18 3.07 -4.96
N ALA A 605 30.36 4.11 -4.93
CA ALA A 605 29.13 4.23 -5.71
C ALA A 605 28.98 5.63 -6.29
N VAL A 606 28.06 5.80 -7.26
CA VAL A 606 27.87 7.06 -7.99
C VAL A 606 27.01 8.04 -7.18
N VAL A 607 25.74 7.72 -6.98
CA VAL A 607 24.75 8.61 -6.34
C VAL A 607 23.44 7.85 -6.08
N ASN A 608 22.70 8.27 -5.05
CA ASN A 608 21.29 7.94 -4.91
C ASN A 608 20.42 9.06 -5.48
N VAL A 609 19.46 8.73 -6.34
CA VAL A 609 18.58 9.70 -7.02
C VAL A 609 17.12 9.45 -6.62
N ARG A 610 16.49 10.43 -5.96
CA ARG A 610 15.08 10.38 -5.57
C ARG A 610 14.17 10.94 -6.65
N SER A 611 14.58 12.03 -7.31
CA SER A 611 13.82 12.59 -8.42
C SER A 611 14.67 13.55 -9.27
N LEU A 612 14.24 13.76 -10.52
CA LEU A 612 14.64 14.87 -11.35
C LEU A 612 13.40 15.70 -11.66
N THR A 613 13.47 17.00 -11.41
CA THR A 613 12.33 17.90 -11.63
C THR A 613 12.73 18.97 -12.63
N LEU A 614 11.91 19.12 -13.66
CA LEU A 614 12.05 20.17 -14.66
C LEU A 614 10.88 21.14 -14.53
N ARG A 615 11.16 22.44 -14.53
CA ARG A 615 10.15 23.50 -14.43
C ARG A 615 10.44 24.58 -15.44
N LYS A 616 9.39 25.13 -16.05
CA LYS A 616 9.53 26.37 -16.82
C LYS A 616 9.99 27.49 -15.89
N PRO A 617 10.89 28.39 -16.34
CA PRO A 617 11.42 29.50 -15.54
C PRO A 617 10.33 30.41 -14.98
#